data_196c182630b5ed8c2da22d8c65de6520
#
_entry.id   196c182630b5ed8c2da22d8c65de6520
#
_cell.length_a   1.000
_cell.length_b   1.000
_cell.length_c   1.000
_cell.angle_alpha   90.00
_cell.angle_beta   90.00
_cell.angle_gamma   90.00
#
_symmetry.space_group_name_H-M   'P 1'
#
loop_
_entity.id
_entity.type
_entity.pdbx_description
1 polymer ?
#
loop_
_entity_poly.entity_id
_entity_poly.type
_entity_poly.pdbx_seq_one_letter_code
_entity_poly.pdbx_strand_id
1 'polypeptide(L)'
;MNVFFEKAVPVWGTGREKEMNLRVQFKTVGGKGKAVIAKIATSGIYHMSVNGKFVCYGPARAGRGFFRVDEIDLTPFADQEQNTVIIEVCGYNARSYYLIKQDSFLTAELSADGRVEAYTGNNFTARINPEYIKKIQRYSFQRPFAESYRIIDGDTYFTDAVQGTEPLSGMPQPKYLKRSTPYPLYEKTGAKRILGGTFSFSERDEYWRNGAFDALVAKPEQSEYLFENPDLMITEKCEKLQLSAPVSNEDKALSDGTYGIYELPYNATGMIGIHIKTQRPIRLYIMFDEILSDTDRVDYLRGGCCNAAIFDLPAGERTLRFFEAYTCKYLQAAVYGGDAEAELFMTEYKHPPIKYTMKFDDAEICKIADAAVETFRQG
;
A
#
# COMPACT_ATOMS: atom_id res chain seq x y z
N MET A 1 11.66 -32.09 -8.91
CA MET A 1 10.87 -30.98 -8.31
C MET A 1 11.77 -29.77 -8.17
N ASN A 2 11.41 -28.63 -8.68
CA ASN A 2 12.20 -27.42 -8.43
C ASN A 2 12.05 -27.06 -6.95
N VAL A 3 13.12 -27.11 -6.19
CA VAL A 3 13.16 -26.65 -4.79
C VAL A 3 13.33 -25.15 -4.82
N PHE A 4 12.24 -24.41 -4.52
CA PHE A 4 12.27 -22.94 -4.49
C PHE A 4 12.87 -22.41 -3.18
N PHE A 5 12.56 -23.07 -2.06
CA PHE A 5 13.05 -22.74 -0.74
C PHE A 5 13.87 -23.94 -0.19
N GLU A 6 14.99 -23.63 0.43
CA GLU A 6 15.87 -24.67 1.01
C GLU A 6 15.38 -25.06 2.41
N LYS A 7 14.99 -24.09 3.23
CA LYS A 7 14.65 -24.29 4.66
C LYS A 7 13.31 -23.69 5.07
N ALA A 8 12.85 -22.65 4.37
CA ALA A 8 11.66 -21.90 4.78
C ALA A 8 10.40 -22.74 4.72
N VAL A 9 9.53 -22.50 5.69
CA VAL A 9 8.19 -23.07 5.79
C VAL A 9 7.15 -21.96 5.84
N PRO A 10 5.89 -22.25 5.41
CA PRO A 10 4.81 -21.27 5.55
C PRO A 10 4.53 -20.94 7.02
N VAL A 11 4.46 -19.63 7.34
CA VAL A 11 4.15 -19.11 8.67
C VAL A 11 3.10 -18.02 8.58
N TRP A 12 2.37 -17.78 9.66
CA TRP A 12 1.43 -16.66 9.82
C TRP A 12 1.22 -16.39 11.31
N GLY A 13 0.41 -15.35 11.64
CA GLY A 13 -0.07 -15.17 13.01
C GLY A 13 -0.83 -16.41 13.48
N THR A 14 -0.41 -17.00 14.59
CA THR A 14 -0.89 -18.29 15.08
C THR A 14 -2.42 -18.34 15.19
N GLY A 15 -3.05 -19.24 14.43
CA GLY A 15 -4.50 -19.43 14.40
C GLY A 15 -5.31 -18.30 13.74
N ARG A 16 -4.63 -17.38 13.05
CA ARG A 16 -5.26 -16.19 12.43
C ARG A 16 -5.14 -16.18 10.90
N GLU A 17 -4.76 -17.29 10.29
CA GLU A 17 -4.55 -17.44 8.84
C GLU A 17 -5.81 -17.19 8.00
N LYS A 18 -6.98 -17.34 8.61
CA LYS A 18 -8.31 -17.08 8.00
C LYS A 18 -8.87 -15.71 8.33
N GLU A 19 -8.18 -14.95 9.15
CA GLU A 19 -8.65 -13.64 9.58
C GLU A 19 -8.59 -12.63 8.43
N MET A 20 -9.64 -11.84 8.29
CA MET A 20 -9.78 -10.87 7.20
C MET A 20 -8.95 -9.61 7.48
N ASN A 21 -8.32 -9.08 6.43
CA ASN A 21 -7.62 -7.80 6.43
C ASN A 21 -6.55 -7.67 7.53
N LEU A 22 -5.87 -8.77 7.86
CA LEU A 22 -4.83 -8.78 8.87
C LEU A 22 -3.48 -8.43 8.23
N ARG A 23 -2.82 -7.39 8.73
CA ARG A 23 -1.44 -7.05 8.35
C ARG A 23 -0.48 -7.56 9.39
N VAL A 24 0.49 -8.34 8.92
CA VAL A 24 1.55 -8.91 9.75
C VAL A 24 2.89 -8.45 9.22
N GLN A 25 3.70 -7.90 10.09
CA GLN A 25 5.08 -7.52 9.82
C GLN A 25 6.01 -8.62 10.30
N PHE A 26 6.85 -9.11 9.40
CA PHE A 26 7.88 -10.11 9.68
C PHE A 26 9.25 -9.43 9.60
N LYS A 27 10.07 -9.64 10.62
CA LYS A 27 11.40 -9.06 10.74
C LYS A 27 12.45 -10.13 10.85
N THR A 28 13.54 -9.96 10.14
CA THR A 28 14.79 -10.68 10.36
C THR A 28 15.98 -9.73 10.31
N VAL A 29 17.11 -10.19 10.84
CA VAL A 29 18.39 -9.46 10.80
C VAL A 29 19.43 -10.37 10.17
N GLY A 30 20.23 -9.83 9.26
CA GLY A 30 21.27 -10.58 8.55
C GLY A 30 21.53 -10.01 7.16
N GLY A 31 22.06 -10.84 6.29
CA GLY A 31 22.27 -10.47 4.89
C GLY A 31 23.45 -9.52 4.69
N LYS A 32 24.62 -9.85 5.25
CA LYS A 32 25.89 -9.23 4.87
C LYS A 32 26.65 -10.13 3.90
N GLY A 33 26.92 -9.62 2.72
CA GLY A 33 27.67 -10.36 1.71
C GLY A 33 27.80 -9.59 0.41
N LYS A 34 28.48 -10.20 -0.56
CA LYS A 34 28.62 -9.67 -1.93
C LYS A 34 27.35 -9.86 -2.76
N ALA A 35 26.54 -10.84 -2.41
CA ALA A 35 25.27 -11.15 -3.03
C ALA A 35 24.25 -11.51 -1.95
N VAL A 36 23.30 -10.61 -1.70
CA VAL A 36 22.23 -10.77 -0.71
C VAL A 36 20.91 -10.91 -1.43
N ILE A 37 20.26 -12.08 -1.29
CA ILE A 37 19.04 -12.40 -2.02
C ILE A 37 17.93 -12.77 -1.03
N ALA A 38 16.74 -12.15 -1.22
CA ALA A 38 15.52 -12.59 -0.56
C ALA A 38 14.63 -13.36 -1.52
N LYS A 39 14.15 -14.53 -1.09
CA LYS A 39 13.09 -15.29 -1.77
C LYS A 39 11.82 -15.19 -0.97
N ILE A 40 10.70 -14.82 -1.62
CA ILE A 40 9.44 -14.54 -0.95
C ILE A 40 8.28 -15.15 -1.73
N ALA A 41 7.39 -15.85 -1.03
CA ALA A 41 6.08 -16.26 -1.53
C ALA A 41 5.03 -16.04 -0.45
N THR A 42 3.87 -15.55 -0.83
CA THR A 42 2.73 -15.31 0.06
C THR A 42 1.41 -15.43 -0.68
N SER A 43 0.34 -15.69 0.06
CA SER A 43 -1.03 -15.67 -0.46
C SER A 43 -1.63 -14.27 -0.52
N GLY A 44 -1.02 -13.31 0.19
CA GLY A 44 -1.42 -11.92 0.23
C GLY A 44 -0.56 -11.04 -0.68
N ILE A 45 -0.54 -9.76 -0.34
CA ILE A 45 0.36 -8.77 -0.94
C ILE A 45 1.37 -8.36 0.12
N TYR A 46 2.60 -8.09 -0.29
CA TYR A 46 3.64 -7.67 0.63
C TYR A 46 4.36 -6.40 0.18
N HIS A 47 4.81 -5.64 1.18
CA HIS A 47 5.89 -4.67 1.05
C HIS A 47 7.14 -5.21 1.71
N MET A 48 8.30 -4.90 1.14
CA MET A 48 9.58 -5.18 1.78
C MET A 48 10.39 -3.90 1.94
N SER A 49 11.03 -3.78 3.09
CA SER A 49 12.02 -2.74 3.37
C SER A 49 13.29 -3.33 3.95
N VAL A 50 14.41 -2.66 3.70
CA VAL A 50 15.72 -2.96 4.28
C VAL A 50 16.26 -1.70 4.91
N ASN A 51 16.63 -1.75 6.18
CA ASN A 51 17.14 -0.60 6.95
C ASN A 51 16.20 0.63 6.86
N GLY A 52 14.87 0.37 6.87
CA GLY A 52 13.84 1.41 6.73
C GLY A 52 13.63 1.94 5.30
N LYS A 53 14.44 1.53 4.33
CA LYS A 53 14.28 1.91 2.92
C LYS A 53 13.34 0.94 2.22
N PHE A 54 12.33 1.45 1.52
CA PHE A 54 11.43 0.63 0.69
C PHE A 54 12.22 -0.05 -0.44
N VAL A 55 11.95 -1.33 -0.66
CA VAL A 55 12.62 -2.14 -1.69
C VAL A 55 11.64 -2.55 -2.78
N CYS A 56 10.56 -3.22 -2.42
CA CYS A 56 9.63 -3.74 -3.42
C CYS A 56 8.23 -4.02 -2.85
N TYR A 57 7.32 -4.26 -3.78
CA TYR A 57 5.93 -4.65 -3.61
C TYR A 57 5.66 -5.92 -4.42
N GLY A 58 4.94 -6.86 -3.88
CA GLY A 58 4.64 -8.12 -4.55
C GLY A 58 3.61 -8.97 -3.80
N PRO A 59 3.48 -10.23 -4.20
CA PRO A 59 4.11 -10.90 -5.33
C PRO A 59 3.40 -10.67 -6.66
N ALA A 60 3.96 -11.14 -7.75
CA ALA A 60 3.22 -11.28 -9.00
C ALA A 60 2.09 -12.30 -8.83
N ARG A 61 0.94 -12.06 -9.48
CA ARG A 61 -0.28 -12.85 -9.32
C ARG A 61 -0.14 -14.28 -9.86
N ALA A 62 -0.86 -15.21 -9.24
CA ALA A 62 -0.97 -16.60 -9.66
C ALA A 62 -2.41 -17.11 -9.48
N GLY A 63 -2.70 -18.30 -10.00
CA GLY A 63 -3.97 -18.97 -9.80
C GLY A 63 -4.13 -19.51 -8.38
N ARG A 64 -5.35 -19.92 -8.02
CA ARG A 64 -5.66 -20.46 -6.69
C ARG A 64 -4.77 -21.66 -6.33
N GLY A 65 -4.16 -21.60 -5.16
CA GLY A 65 -3.25 -22.65 -4.66
C GLY A 65 -1.86 -22.62 -5.28
N PHE A 66 -1.58 -21.68 -6.18
CA PHE A 66 -0.28 -21.46 -6.76
C PHE A 66 0.26 -20.10 -6.31
N PHE A 67 1.56 -20.03 -6.02
CA PHE A 67 2.19 -18.84 -5.46
C PHE A 67 3.51 -18.57 -6.18
N ARG A 68 3.66 -17.39 -6.73
CA ARG A 68 4.91 -17.01 -7.38
C ARG A 68 5.95 -16.66 -6.33
N VAL A 69 7.15 -17.16 -6.55
CA VAL A 69 8.30 -16.81 -5.73
C VAL A 69 8.98 -15.61 -6.36
N ASP A 70 9.03 -14.53 -5.61
CA ASP A 70 9.87 -13.38 -5.94
C ASP A 70 11.28 -13.65 -5.42
N GLU A 71 12.28 -13.37 -6.24
CA GLU A 71 13.70 -13.44 -5.91
C GLU A 71 14.29 -12.05 -6.07
N ILE A 72 14.54 -11.36 -4.96
CA ILE A 72 14.91 -9.95 -4.90
C ILE A 72 16.37 -9.80 -4.51
N ASP A 73 17.13 -9.08 -5.33
CA ASP A 73 18.50 -8.67 -4.98
C ASP A 73 18.46 -7.53 -3.97
N LEU A 74 18.89 -7.82 -2.75
CA LEU A 74 18.99 -6.86 -1.65
C LEU A 74 20.39 -6.25 -1.52
N THR A 75 21.34 -6.68 -2.32
CA THR A 75 22.74 -6.23 -2.24
C THR A 75 22.87 -4.68 -2.26
N PRO A 76 22.10 -3.93 -3.07
CA PRO A 76 22.15 -2.48 -3.06
C PRO A 76 21.64 -1.81 -1.79
N PHE A 77 20.92 -2.53 -0.93
CA PHE A 77 20.30 -2.04 0.30
C PHE A 77 20.98 -2.57 1.56
N ALA A 78 21.81 -3.63 1.41
CA ALA A 78 22.46 -4.32 2.50
C ALA A 78 23.82 -3.66 2.81
N ASP A 79 23.79 -2.40 3.25
CA ASP A 79 24.94 -1.53 3.45
C ASP A 79 25.50 -1.54 4.88
N GLN A 80 24.92 -2.35 5.80
CA GLN A 80 25.29 -2.42 7.20
C GLN A 80 25.86 -3.79 7.60
N GLU A 81 26.52 -3.85 8.74
CA GLU A 81 26.99 -5.12 9.35
C GLU A 81 25.82 -6.04 9.69
N GLN A 82 24.71 -5.45 10.15
CA GLN A 82 23.45 -6.13 10.42
C GLN A 82 22.33 -5.36 9.72
N ASN A 83 21.82 -5.92 8.65
CA ASN A 83 20.71 -5.34 7.91
C ASN A 83 19.40 -5.83 8.49
N THR A 84 18.49 -4.90 8.78
CA THR A 84 17.14 -5.21 9.20
C THR A 84 16.24 -5.32 7.98
N VAL A 85 15.71 -6.51 7.73
CA VAL A 85 14.72 -6.78 6.67
C VAL A 85 13.35 -6.90 7.29
N ILE A 86 12.40 -6.11 6.80
CA ILE A 86 10.98 -6.18 7.20
C ILE A 86 10.15 -6.51 5.98
N ILE A 87 9.32 -7.54 6.10
CA ILE A 87 8.31 -7.93 5.12
C ILE A 87 6.95 -7.73 5.77
N GLU A 88 6.21 -6.71 5.35
CA GLU A 88 4.83 -6.52 5.78
C GLU A 88 3.89 -7.18 4.79
N VAL A 89 3.05 -8.09 5.26
CA VAL A 89 2.10 -8.83 4.43
C VAL A 89 0.68 -8.50 4.84
N CYS A 90 -0.18 -8.19 3.87
CA CYS A 90 -1.61 -8.08 4.09
C CYS A 90 -2.33 -9.36 3.67
N GLY A 91 -2.83 -10.09 4.65
CA GLY A 91 -3.72 -11.22 4.47
C GLY A 91 -5.16 -10.72 4.34
N TYR A 92 -5.60 -10.43 3.13
CA TYR A 92 -6.94 -9.86 2.93
C TYR A 92 -8.06 -10.82 3.28
N ASN A 93 -7.92 -12.09 2.92
CA ASN A 93 -8.94 -13.13 3.16
C ASN A 93 -10.37 -12.73 2.76
N ALA A 94 -10.51 -11.81 1.83
CA ALA A 94 -11.77 -11.32 1.30
C ALA A 94 -11.91 -11.71 -0.17
N ARG A 95 -13.15 -11.96 -0.59
CA ARG A 95 -13.44 -12.15 -2.01
C ARG A 95 -13.44 -10.81 -2.72
N SER A 96 -12.70 -10.71 -3.82
CA SER A 96 -12.70 -9.55 -4.72
C SER A 96 -12.33 -9.99 -6.12
N TYR A 97 -12.45 -9.10 -7.10
CA TYR A 97 -11.89 -9.35 -8.45
C TYR A 97 -10.38 -9.22 -8.47
N TYR A 98 -9.83 -8.61 -7.44
CA TYR A 98 -8.41 -8.31 -7.32
C TYR A 98 -7.61 -9.46 -6.70
N LEU A 99 -8.14 -10.11 -5.65
CA LEU A 99 -7.48 -11.17 -4.91
C LEU A 99 -8.39 -12.37 -4.71
N ILE A 100 -7.80 -13.55 -4.69
CA ILE A 100 -8.47 -14.80 -4.39
C ILE A 100 -8.48 -15.00 -2.87
N LYS A 101 -9.65 -15.28 -2.30
CA LYS A 101 -9.76 -15.65 -0.88
C LYS A 101 -9.08 -16.99 -0.64
N GLN A 102 -8.04 -16.99 0.18
CA GLN A 102 -7.29 -18.16 0.60
C GLN A 102 -6.54 -17.87 1.89
N ASP A 103 -6.17 -18.92 2.64
CA ASP A 103 -5.50 -18.78 3.93
C ASP A 103 -4.19 -17.99 3.78
N SER A 104 -3.95 -17.10 4.73
CA SER A 104 -2.79 -16.20 4.71
C SER A 104 -1.54 -16.91 5.17
N PHE A 105 -0.43 -16.69 4.48
CA PHE A 105 0.89 -17.16 4.89
C PHE A 105 2.01 -16.30 4.30
N LEU A 106 3.20 -16.45 4.87
CA LEU A 106 4.48 -16.01 4.31
C LEU A 106 5.44 -17.19 4.29
N THR A 107 6.17 -17.39 3.20
CA THR A 107 7.36 -18.21 3.11
C THR A 107 8.49 -17.33 2.59
N ALA A 108 9.57 -17.19 3.35
CA ALA A 108 10.67 -16.32 2.99
C ALA A 108 12.03 -16.88 3.44
N GLU A 109 13.03 -16.67 2.59
CA GLU A 109 14.44 -16.96 2.87
C GLU A 109 15.30 -15.74 2.55
N LEU A 110 16.26 -15.47 3.42
CA LEU A 110 17.34 -14.52 3.20
C LEU A 110 18.64 -15.29 3.07
N SER A 111 19.34 -15.11 1.96
CA SER A 111 20.65 -15.71 1.75
C SER A 111 21.73 -14.67 1.50
N ALA A 112 22.94 -14.92 1.94
CA ALA A 112 24.12 -14.15 1.62
C ALA A 112 25.20 -15.08 1.04
N ASP A 113 25.78 -14.67 -0.09
CA ASP A 113 26.81 -15.43 -0.81
C ASP A 113 26.43 -16.91 -1.03
N GLY A 114 25.16 -17.16 -1.35
CA GLY A 114 24.61 -18.49 -1.62
C GLY A 114 24.31 -19.36 -0.40
N ARG A 115 24.40 -18.81 0.82
CA ARG A 115 24.05 -19.54 2.06
C ARG A 115 22.78 -18.92 2.66
N VAL A 116 21.81 -19.76 3.00
CA VAL A 116 20.60 -19.34 3.72
C VAL A 116 20.96 -18.99 5.16
N GLU A 117 20.83 -17.71 5.52
CA GLU A 117 21.11 -17.17 6.85
C GLU A 117 19.85 -17.07 7.72
N ALA A 118 18.72 -16.67 7.12
CA ALA A 118 17.46 -16.54 7.82
C ALA A 118 16.30 -17.09 6.98
N TYR A 119 15.32 -17.69 7.65
CA TYR A 119 14.15 -18.27 6.98
C TYR A 119 12.92 -18.31 7.90
N THR A 120 11.74 -18.26 7.32
CA THR A 120 10.48 -18.42 8.06
C THR A 120 10.40 -19.82 8.68
N GLY A 121 10.00 -19.85 9.96
CA GLY A 121 10.05 -21.04 10.81
C GLY A 121 11.27 -21.09 11.75
N ASN A 122 12.17 -20.11 11.67
CA ASN A 122 13.34 -20.03 12.57
C ASN A 122 13.71 -18.57 12.93
N ASN A 123 14.35 -17.84 12.03
CA ASN A 123 15.02 -16.55 12.34
C ASN A 123 14.15 -15.33 12.08
N PHE A 124 12.90 -15.49 11.73
CA PHE A 124 11.95 -14.40 11.60
C PHE A 124 11.15 -14.22 12.88
N THR A 125 11.01 -12.98 13.32
CA THR A 125 10.01 -12.57 14.30
C THR A 125 8.84 -11.90 13.56
N ALA A 126 7.64 -11.97 14.11
CA ALA A 126 6.47 -11.40 13.47
C ALA A 126 5.63 -10.60 14.47
N ARG A 127 4.89 -9.61 14.03
CA ARG A 127 3.88 -8.90 14.80
C ARG A 127 2.73 -8.48 13.91
N ILE A 128 1.57 -8.30 14.51
CA ILE A 128 0.46 -7.61 13.84
C ILE A 128 0.84 -6.14 13.76
N ASN A 129 0.66 -5.52 12.59
CA ASN A 129 0.90 -4.10 12.45
C ASN A 129 -0.06 -3.30 13.37
N PRO A 130 0.44 -2.62 14.43
CA PRO A 130 -0.41 -1.91 15.39
C PRO A 130 -0.92 -0.58 14.85
N GLU A 131 -0.31 -0.06 13.79
CA GLU A 131 -0.64 1.24 13.21
C GLU A 131 -1.77 1.16 12.20
N TYR A 132 -1.96 -0.01 11.57
CA TYR A 132 -2.99 -0.22 10.57
C TYR A 132 -4.37 -0.44 11.23
N ILE A 133 -5.36 0.32 10.79
CA ILE A 133 -6.74 0.15 11.23
C ILE A 133 -7.39 -0.95 10.40
N LYS A 134 -7.41 -2.16 10.94
CA LYS A 134 -7.89 -3.37 10.26
C LYS A 134 -9.38 -3.32 9.92
N LYS A 135 -10.22 -2.83 10.86
CA LYS A 135 -11.66 -2.68 10.65
C LYS A 135 -11.92 -1.37 9.93
N ILE A 136 -12.13 -1.46 8.63
CA ILE A 136 -12.28 -0.31 7.74
C ILE A 136 -13.18 -0.66 6.56
N GLN A 137 -13.78 0.34 5.91
CA GLN A 137 -14.61 0.12 4.74
C GLN A 137 -13.84 -0.51 3.57
N ARG A 138 -14.56 -1.14 2.68
CA ARG A 138 -13.99 -1.59 1.41
C ARG A 138 -13.59 -0.40 0.55
N TYR A 139 -12.51 -0.59 -0.21
CA TYR A 139 -12.14 0.37 -1.24
C TYR A 139 -13.17 0.42 -2.38
N SER A 140 -13.58 -0.76 -2.90
CA SER A 140 -14.61 -0.89 -3.93
C SER A 140 -15.12 -2.34 -3.97
N PHE A 141 -16.08 -2.62 -4.85
CA PHE A 141 -16.50 -4.01 -5.10
C PHE A 141 -15.38 -4.86 -5.75
N GLN A 142 -14.44 -4.23 -6.43
CA GLN A 142 -13.33 -4.91 -7.12
C GLN A 142 -12.13 -5.17 -6.20
N ARG A 143 -11.83 -4.24 -5.28
CA ARG A 143 -10.67 -4.29 -4.40
C ARG A 143 -11.08 -4.42 -2.93
N PRO A 144 -10.21 -5.01 -2.07
CA PRO A 144 -10.63 -5.34 -0.72
C PRO A 144 -10.95 -4.14 0.16
N PHE A 145 -9.98 -3.44 0.68
CA PHE A 145 -10.17 -2.44 1.73
C PHE A 145 -9.45 -1.14 1.40
N ALA A 146 -10.02 -0.03 1.88
CA ALA A 146 -9.35 1.26 1.94
C ALA A 146 -8.25 1.23 3.00
N GLU A 147 -7.53 2.34 3.18
CA GLU A 147 -6.41 2.42 4.11
C GLU A 147 -6.62 3.52 5.15
N SER A 148 -6.37 3.18 6.41
CA SER A 148 -6.29 4.16 7.50
C SER A 148 -5.27 3.72 8.53
N TYR A 149 -4.60 4.69 9.12
CA TYR A 149 -3.50 4.44 10.02
C TYR A 149 -3.56 5.36 11.24
N ARG A 150 -3.18 4.82 12.38
CA ARG A 150 -2.83 5.58 13.57
C ARG A 150 -1.35 5.35 13.85
N ILE A 151 -0.52 6.29 13.42
CA ILE A 151 0.91 6.20 13.57
C ILE A 151 1.30 6.40 15.03
N ILE A 152 2.21 5.56 15.51
CA ILE A 152 2.64 5.51 16.91
C ILE A 152 4.03 6.15 17.01
N ASP A 153 4.25 6.95 18.06
CA ASP A 153 5.57 7.54 18.34
C ASP A 153 6.58 6.48 18.78
N GLY A 154 7.81 6.68 18.33
CA GLY A 154 8.96 5.86 18.69
C GLY A 154 9.13 4.62 17.85
N ASP A 155 10.32 4.04 17.94
CA ASP A 155 10.65 2.76 17.30
C ASP A 155 10.08 1.60 18.15
N THR A 156 8.76 1.48 18.15
CA THR A 156 8.09 0.35 18.79
C THR A 156 8.22 -0.93 17.94
N TYR A 157 9.02 -0.87 16.89
CA TYR A 157 9.22 -1.99 16.00
C TYR A 157 9.89 -3.16 16.71
N PHE A 158 9.07 -4.17 17.04
CA PHE A 158 9.54 -5.48 17.51
C PHE A 158 10.25 -5.51 18.88
N THR A 159 9.87 -4.62 19.81
CA THR A 159 10.34 -4.69 21.20
C THR A 159 9.81 -5.90 21.95
N ASP A 160 8.64 -6.39 21.56
CA ASP A 160 8.02 -7.55 22.19
C ASP A 160 8.04 -8.76 21.25
N ALA A 161 8.55 -9.88 21.77
CA ALA A 161 8.56 -11.17 21.08
C ALA A 161 7.16 -11.53 20.60
N VAL A 162 7.05 -11.95 19.37
CA VAL A 162 5.80 -12.01 18.67
C VAL A 162 5.38 -13.44 18.38
N GLN A 163 4.10 -13.65 18.57
CA GLN A 163 3.37 -14.82 18.14
C GLN A 163 3.31 -14.89 16.62
N GLY A 164 3.63 -16.02 16.00
CA GLY A 164 3.29 -16.23 14.60
C GLY A 164 4.41 -16.55 13.65
N THR A 165 5.52 -17.06 14.13
CA THR A 165 6.59 -17.60 13.27
C THR A 165 6.59 -19.14 13.20
N GLU A 166 5.63 -19.78 13.84
CA GLU A 166 5.52 -21.24 13.83
C GLU A 166 4.97 -21.74 12.50
N PRO A 167 5.44 -22.90 12.04
CA PRO A 167 4.93 -23.53 10.83
C PRO A 167 3.41 -23.76 10.90
N LEU A 168 2.69 -23.39 9.85
CA LEU A 168 1.26 -23.63 9.76
C LEU A 168 0.96 -25.11 9.68
N SER A 169 0.31 -25.65 10.71
CA SER A 169 -0.15 -27.03 10.74
C SER A 169 -1.48 -27.17 9.96
N GLY A 170 -1.58 -28.19 9.12
CA GLY A 170 -2.82 -28.50 8.38
C GLY A 170 -3.06 -27.67 7.12
N MET A 171 -2.19 -26.74 6.78
CA MET A 171 -2.25 -26.05 5.50
C MET A 171 -1.81 -26.98 4.36
N PRO A 172 -2.55 -27.06 3.24
CA PRO A 172 -2.05 -27.74 2.05
C PRO A 172 -0.72 -27.13 1.61
N GLN A 173 0.24 -27.96 1.24
CA GLN A 173 1.55 -27.48 0.78
C GLN A 173 1.39 -26.50 -0.39
N PRO A 174 1.90 -25.27 -0.29
CA PRO A 174 1.80 -24.29 -1.37
C PRO A 174 2.50 -24.79 -2.64
N LYS A 175 1.87 -24.58 -3.78
CA LYS A 175 2.49 -24.88 -5.08
C LYS A 175 3.25 -23.65 -5.57
N TYR A 176 4.55 -23.66 -5.42
CA TYR A 176 5.37 -22.53 -5.83
C TYR A 176 5.63 -22.51 -7.34
N LEU A 177 5.64 -21.33 -7.91
CA LEU A 177 5.95 -21.06 -9.32
C LEU A 177 7.06 -20.02 -9.42
N LYS A 178 7.91 -20.16 -10.42
CA LYS A 178 8.85 -19.10 -10.74
C LYS A 178 8.11 -17.85 -11.22
N ARG A 179 8.56 -16.68 -10.80
CA ARG A 179 8.09 -15.42 -11.37
C ARG A 179 8.50 -15.34 -12.84
N SER A 180 7.56 -15.08 -13.73
CA SER A 180 7.78 -14.95 -15.18
C SER A 180 7.61 -13.53 -15.69
N THR A 181 7.08 -12.64 -14.86
CA THR A 181 6.91 -11.22 -15.18
C THR A 181 8.10 -10.40 -14.67
N PRO A 182 8.54 -9.36 -15.39
CA PRO A 182 9.59 -8.46 -14.89
C PRO A 182 9.22 -7.84 -13.55
N TYR A 183 10.22 -7.45 -12.78
CA TYR A 183 10.00 -6.64 -11.58
C TYR A 183 9.69 -5.21 -11.98
N PRO A 184 8.74 -4.54 -11.31
CA PRO A 184 8.50 -3.13 -11.51
C PRO A 184 9.71 -2.28 -11.12
N LEU A 185 9.81 -1.13 -11.74
CA LEU A 185 10.67 -0.05 -11.30
C LEU A 185 9.88 0.78 -10.27
N TYR A 186 10.52 1.12 -9.17
CA TYR A 186 9.92 1.88 -8.07
C TYR A 186 10.48 3.30 -8.04
N GLU A 187 10.39 3.99 -9.17
CA GLU A 187 10.86 5.36 -9.32
C GLU A 187 9.96 6.33 -8.51
N LYS A 188 10.58 7.35 -7.93
CA LYS A 188 9.84 8.37 -7.19
C LYS A 188 9.50 9.54 -8.12
N THR A 189 8.22 9.85 -8.27
CA THR A 189 7.71 10.99 -9.03
C THR A 189 7.02 11.97 -8.08
N GLY A 190 7.54 13.19 -7.97
CA GLY A 190 7.00 14.23 -7.10
C GLY A 190 5.71 14.85 -7.65
N ALA A 191 4.78 15.18 -6.78
CA ALA A 191 3.60 15.98 -7.11
C ALA A 191 3.84 17.46 -6.75
N LYS A 192 3.39 18.38 -7.61
CA LYS A 192 3.47 19.82 -7.39
C LYS A 192 2.14 20.32 -6.86
N ARG A 193 2.13 21.10 -5.77
CA ARG A 193 0.93 21.79 -5.32
C ARG A 193 0.52 22.86 -6.33
N ILE A 194 -0.74 22.85 -6.71
CA ILE A 194 -1.30 23.76 -7.72
C ILE A 194 -2.41 24.62 -7.15
N LEU A 195 -3.22 24.10 -6.24
CA LEU A 195 -4.38 24.75 -5.65
C LEU A 195 -4.41 24.53 -4.13
N GLY A 196 -5.21 25.32 -3.45
CA GLY A 196 -5.47 25.15 -2.03
C GLY A 196 -6.65 25.96 -1.53
N GLY A 197 -7.04 25.72 -0.30
CA GLY A 197 -8.14 26.42 0.34
C GLY A 197 -8.26 26.03 1.81
N THR A 198 -9.37 26.44 2.41
CA THR A 198 -9.72 26.12 3.79
C THR A 198 -10.85 25.10 3.84
N PHE A 199 -11.04 24.48 4.99
CA PHE A 199 -12.22 23.67 5.26
C PHE A 199 -12.71 23.87 6.69
N SER A 200 -13.98 23.54 6.89
CA SER A 200 -14.61 23.38 8.19
C SER A 200 -15.28 22.01 8.25
N PHE A 201 -15.69 21.58 9.44
CA PHE A 201 -16.47 20.35 9.57
C PHE A 201 -17.96 20.65 9.51
N SER A 202 -18.69 19.81 8.81
CA SER A 202 -20.14 19.78 8.88
C SER A 202 -20.60 19.29 10.25
N GLU A 203 -21.57 19.96 10.86
CA GLU A 203 -22.28 19.49 12.07
C GLU A 203 -23.30 18.37 11.77
N ARG A 204 -23.17 17.70 10.66
CA ARG A 204 -24.11 16.69 10.19
C ARG A 204 -24.11 15.49 11.12
N ASP A 205 -25.18 15.34 11.90
CA ASP A 205 -25.39 14.21 12.80
C ASP A 205 -25.97 12.97 12.09
N GLU A 206 -26.45 13.11 10.86
CA GLU A 206 -27.09 12.02 10.15
C GLU A 206 -26.09 11.24 9.29
N TYR A 207 -26.12 9.93 9.50
CA TYR A 207 -25.51 8.92 8.66
C TYR A 207 -26.18 8.87 7.32
N TRP A 208 -25.45 9.21 6.30
CA TRP A 208 -25.89 8.94 4.96
C TRP A 208 -25.27 7.64 4.45
N ARG A 209 -26.04 6.57 4.41
CA ARG A 209 -25.67 5.36 3.70
C ARG A 209 -25.97 5.54 2.23
N ASN A 210 -24.94 5.58 1.41
CA ASN A 210 -25.13 5.47 -0.02
C ASN A 210 -25.55 4.02 -0.33
N GLY A 211 -26.78 3.81 -0.79
CA GLY A 211 -27.32 2.47 -1.10
C GLY A 211 -26.47 1.67 -2.09
N ALA A 212 -25.65 2.33 -2.93
CA ALA A 212 -24.65 1.67 -3.75
C ALA A 212 -23.56 1.01 -2.90
N PHE A 213 -23.18 1.60 -1.77
CA PHE A 213 -22.24 1.00 -0.81
C PHE A 213 -22.84 -0.19 -0.08
N ASP A 214 -24.09 -0.13 0.34
CA ASP A 214 -24.77 -1.23 1.03
C ASP A 214 -24.83 -2.49 0.16
N ALA A 215 -25.08 -2.35 -1.14
CA ALA A 215 -25.09 -3.47 -2.09
C ALA A 215 -23.69 -4.10 -2.29
N LEU A 216 -22.62 -3.30 -2.19
CA LEU A 216 -21.24 -3.74 -2.39
C LEU A 216 -20.68 -4.49 -1.18
N VAL A 217 -21.29 -4.29 -0.04
CA VAL A 217 -20.71 -4.59 1.25
C VAL A 217 -21.45 -5.70 1.98
N ALA A 218 -22.69 -5.97 1.62
CA ALA A 218 -23.62 -6.84 2.33
C ALA A 218 -23.40 -8.34 2.07
N LYS A 219 -22.17 -8.86 2.17
CA LYS A 219 -21.98 -10.30 2.31
C LYS A 219 -21.88 -10.66 3.79
N PRO A 220 -22.63 -11.66 4.28
CA PRO A 220 -22.67 -12.03 5.71
C PRO A 220 -21.30 -12.25 6.34
N GLU A 221 -20.36 -12.82 5.59
CA GLU A 221 -18.96 -13.05 5.99
C GLU A 221 -18.12 -11.78 6.15
N GLN A 222 -18.65 -10.64 5.75
CA GLN A 222 -18.03 -9.33 5.83
C GLN A 222 -18.81 -8.40 6.77
N SER A 223 -19.98 -8.81 7.25
CA SER A 223 -20.88 -7.99 8.07
C SER A 223 -20.21 -7.46 9.34
N GLU A 224 -19.34 -8.24 9.97
CA GLU A 224 -18.59 -7.78 11.16
C GLU A 224 -17.59 -6.65 10.88
N TYR A 225 -17.25 -6.42 9.61
CA TYR A 225 -16.36 -5.34 9.17
C TYR A 225 -17.13 -4.13 8.66
N LEU A 226 -18.44 -4.25 8.56
CA LEU A 226 -19.26 -3.35 7.82
C LEU A 226 -20.19 -2.54 8.70
N PHE A 227 -20.00 -1.27 8.71
CA PHE A 227 -21.02 -0.22 8.72
C PHE A 227 -21.95 -0.05 9.91
N GLU A 228 -21.83 -0.82 10.95
CA GLU A 228 -22.48 -0.50 12.22
C GLU A 228 -21.77 0.66 12.96
N ASN A 229 -20.50 0.91 12.60
CA ASN A 229 -19.72 1.99 13.19
C ASN A 229 -19.24 2.99 12.15
N PRO A 230 -19.81 4.17 12.15
CA PRO A 230 -19.45 5.33 11.32
C PRO A 230 -18.00 5.73 11.38
N ASP A 231 -17.39 5.56 12.52
CA ASP A 231 -15.99 5.93 12.71
C ASP A 231 -15.02 5.09 11.87
N LEU A 232 -15.50 3.98 11.30
CA LEU A 232 -14.73 3.14 10.40
C LEU A 232 -14.85 3.58 8.92
N MET A 233 -15.77 4.50 8.61
CA MET A 233 -16.03 4.94 7.24
C MET A 233 -15.18 6.16 6.89
N ILE A 234 -14.17 5.94 6.05
CA ILE A 234 -13.32 7.03 5.52
C ILE A 234 -14.16 8.01 4.71
N THR A 235 -15.07 7.51 3.87
CA THR A 235 -15.94 8.36 3.04
C THR A 235 -16.77 9.33 3.87
N GLU A 236 -17.40 8.84 4.95
CA GLU A 236 -18.18 9.69 5.87
C GLU A 236 -17.30 10.76 6.53
N LYS A 237 -16.08 10.40 6.92
CA LYS A 237 -15.14 11.37 7.49
C LYS A 237 -14.72 12.42 6.48
N CYS A 238 -14.54 12.04 5.21
CA CYS A 238 -14.21 12.97 4.14
C CYS A 238 -15.39 13.86 3.75
N GLU A 239 -16.62 13.34 3.75
CA GLU A 239 -17.83 14.12 3.47
C GLU A 239 -18.11 15.22 4.52
N LYS A 240 -17.63 15.03 5.75
CA LYS A 240 -17.72 16.08 6.77
C LYS A 240 -16.84 17.30 6.48
N LEU A 241 -15.87 17.19 5.58
CA LEU A 241 -14.99 18.29 5.19
C LEU A 241 -15.74 19.23 4.23
N GLN A 242 -16.17 20.38 4.72
CA GLN A 242 -16.77 21.46 3.92
C GLN A 242 -15.66 22.32 3.34
N LEU A 243 -15.26 22.02 2.09
CA LEU A 243 -14.15 22.69 1.43
C LEU A 243 -14.58 24.03 0.84
N SER A 244 -13.80 25.09 1.04
CA SER A 244 -13.91 26.35 0.28
C SER A 244 -13.62 26.14 -1.21
N ALA A 245 -13.95 27.10 -2.06
CA ALA A 245 -13.47 27.10 -3.43
C ALA A 245 -11.92 27.10 -3.45
N PRO A 246 -11.26 26.28 -4.28
CA PRO A 246 -9.82 26.26 -4.37
C PRO A 246 -9.29 27.53 -5.05
N VAL A 247 -8.12 27.97 -4.62
CA VAL A 247 -7.39 29.09 -5.22
C VAL A 247 -5.97 28.63 -5.56
N SER A 248 -5.31 29.32 -6.50
CA SER A 248 -3.93 29.03 -6.86
C SER A 248 -3.03 29.14 -5.63
N ASN A 249 -2.29 28.08 -5.34
CA ASN A 249 -1.39 28.00 -4.20
C ASN A 249 -0.29 26.98 -4.45
N GLU A 250 0.97 27.41 -4.37
CA GLU A 250 2.16 26.56 -4.59
C GLU A 250 2.97 26.35 -3.29
N ASP A 251 2.50 26.84 -2.15
CA ASP A 251 3.20 26.69 -0.87
C ASP A 251 3.24 25.24 -0.41
N LYS A 252 4.36 24.83 0.22
CA LYS A 252 4.48 23.49 0.81
C LYS A 252 3.76 23.38 2.16
N ALA A 253 3.54 24.50 2.84
CA ALA A 253 2.89 24.52 4.14
C ALA A 253 1.37 24.34 4.02
N LEU A 254 0.84 23.53 4.90
CA LEU A 254 -0.58 23.33 5.16
C LEU A 254 -0.85 23.79 6.59
N SER A 255 -1.60 24.89 6.76
CA SER A 255 -2.05 25.33 8.07
C SER A 255 -3.23 24.49 8.55
N ASP A 256 -3.48 24.48 9.85
CA ASP A 256 -4.65 23.82 10.45
C ASP A 256 -5.96 24.28 9.76
N GLY A 257 -6.80 23.33 9.39
CA GLY A 257 -8.06 23.63 8.68
C GLY A 257 -7.88 24.00 7.20
N THR A 258 -6.73 23.71 6.59
CA THR A 258 -6.48 23.95 5.17
C THR A 258 -6.27 22.67 4.38
N TYR A 259 -6.45 22.78 3.06
CA TYR A 259 -6.14 21.71 2.13
C TYR A 259 -5.28 22.22 0.95
N GLY A 260 -4.57 21.30 0.32
CA GLY A 260 -3.84 21.52 -0.92
C GLY A 260 -4.19 20.46 -1.95
N ILE A 261 -4.21 20.86 -3.24
CA ILE A 261 -4.33 19.95 -4.38
C ILE A 261 -3.00 19.93 -5.10
N TYR A 262 -2.52 18.71 -5.36
CA TYR A 262 -1.22 18.43 -5.94
C TYR A 262 -1.39 17.68 -7.25
N GLU A 263 -0.60 17.99 -8.25
CA GLU A 263 -0.63 17.39 -9.56
C GLU A 263 0.67 16.61 -9.82
N LEU A 264 0.56 15.36 -10.21
CA LEU A 264 1.65 14.58 -10.81
C LEU A 264 1.84 15.01 -12.28
N PRO A 265 3.04 14.89 -12.83
CA PRO A 265 3.30 15.30 -14.23
C PRO A 265 2.48 14.51 -15.26
N TYR A 266 2.00 13.34 -14.89
CA TYR A 266 1.12 12.47 -15.68
C TYR A 266 0.29 11.57 -14.79
N ASN A 267 -0.68 10.86 -15.35
CA ASN A 267 -1.45 9.84 -14.64
C ASN A 267 -0.52 8.65 -14.36
N ALA A 268 -0.24 8.39 -13.09
CA ALA A 268 0.73 7.38 -12.66
C ALA A 268 0.08 6.32 -11.77
N THR A 269 0.55 5.07 -11.90
CA THR A 269 0.16 3.97 -11.03
C THR A 269 1.28 3.65 -10.05
N GLY A 270 0.97 3.58 -8.76
CA GLY A 270 1.95 3.27 -7.73
C GLY A 270 1.44 3.53 -6.31
N MET A 271 2.34 3.46 -5.35
CA MET A 271 2.05 3.74 -3.96
C MET A 271 2.18 5.25 -3.70
N ILE A 272 1.09 5.86 -3.27
CA ILE A 272 1.09 7.28 -2.86
C ILE A 272 1.99 7.43 -1.64
N GLY A 273 2.94 8.36 -1.71
CA GLY A 273 3.87 8.67 -0.65
C GLY A 273 3.71 10.11 -0.16
N ILE A 274 3.96 10.31 1.12
CA ILE A 274 3.87 11.61 1.76
C ILE A 274 5.09 11.77 2.68
N HIS A 275 5.92 12.77 2.42
CA HIS A 275 6.89 13.22 3.39
C HIS A 275 6.26 14.39 4.16
N ILE A 276 6.13 14.26 5.48
CA ILE A 276 5.40 15.22 6.31
C ILE A 276 6.14 15.54 7.59
N LYS A 277 6.09 16.83 7.96
CA LYS A 277 6.64 17.35 9.19
C LYS A 277 5.60 18.17 9.91
N THR A 278 5.39 17.89 11.19
CA THR A 278 4.43 18.61 12.05
C THR A 278 4.96 18.75 13.47
N GLN A 279 4.58 19.84 14.15
CA GLN A 279 5.00 20.13 15.53
C GLN A 279 3.96 19.63 16.57
N ARG A 280 2.79 19.19 16.11
CA ARG A 280 1.68 18.72 16.96
C ARG A 280 1.06 17.48 16.36
N PRO A 281 0.34 16.67 17.14
CA PRO A 281 -0.48 15.60 16.57
C PRO A 281 -1.52 16.19 15.61
N ILE A 282 -1.65 15.56 14.45
CA ILE A 282 -2.57 15.97 13.39
C ILE A 282 -3.34 14.78 12.83
N ARG A 283 -4.48 15.08 12.21
CA ARG A 283 -5.14 14.17 11.28
C ARG A 283 -4.91 14.66 9.87
N LEU A 284 -4.39 13.76 9.03
CA LEU A 284 -4.14 13.99 7.61
C LEU A 284 -5.14 13.18 6.79
N TYR A 285 -5.90 13.86 5.94
CA TYR A 285 -6.78 13.27 4.94
C TYR A 285 -6.06 13.33 3.60
N ILE A 286 -5.95 12.19 2.93
CA ILE A 286 -5.45 12.11 1.55
C ILE A 286 -6.57 11.58 0.66
N MET A 287 -6.87 12.31 -0.39
CA MET A 287 -7.80 11.94 -1.44
C MET A 287 -7.06 11.94 -2.77
N PHE A 288 -7.50 11.13 -3.73
CA PHE A 288 -6.82 11.04 -5.02
C PHE A 288 -7.77 10.66 -6.14
N ASP A 289 -7.47 11.11 -7.34
CA ASP A 289 -8.19 10.74 -8.56
C ASP A 289 -7.34 11.01 -9.82
N GLU A 290 -7.76 10.50 -10.96
CA GLU A 290 -7.14 10.71 -12.26
C GLU A 290 -7.47 12.06 -12.87
N ILE A 291 -8.61 12.64 -12.50
CA ILE A 291 -9.12 13.92 -13.00
C ILE A 291 -9.61 14.80 -11.85
N LEU A 292 -9.69 16.09 -12.07
CA LEU A 292 -10.44 17.00 -11.20
C LEU A 292 -11.90 17.08 -11.65
N SER A 293 -12.79 17.36 -10.70
CA SER A 293 -14.18 17.68 -10.96
C SER A 293 -14.32 19.06 -11.64
N ASP A 294 -15.51 19.41 -12.12
CA ASP A 294 -15.83 20.73 -12.69
C ASP A 294 -15.62 21.90 -11.70
N THR A 295 -15.42 21.59 -10.42
CA THR A 295 -15.12 22.58 -9.36
C THR A 295 -13.65 22.53 -8.92
N ASP A 296 -12.76 21.98 -9.75
CA ASP A 296 -11.33 21.84 -9.48
C ASP A 296 -11.00 21.08 -8.17
N ARG A 297 -11.81 20.07 -7.83
CA ARG A 297 -11.62 19.21 -6.64
C ARG A 297 -11.39 17.77 -7.01
N VAL A 298 -10.72 17.05 -6.15
CA VAL A 298 -10.58 15.60 -6.25
C VAL A 298 -11.90 14.92 -5.90
N ASP A 299 -12.44 14.13 -6.83
CA ASP A 299 -13.63 13.30 -6.59
C ASP A 299 -13.22 11.92 -6.06
N TYR A 300 -13.07 11.84 -4.74
CA TYR A 300 -12.65 10.61 -4.07
C TYR A 300 -13.71 9.50 -4.08
N LEU A 301 -14.91 9.75 -4.59
CA LEU A 301 -15.98 8.76 -4.75
C LEU A 301 -16.19 8.30 -6.20
N ARG A 302 -15.41 8.81 -7.14
CA ARG A 302 -15.56 8.50 -8.55
C ARG A 302 -15.48 7.00 -8.81
N GLY A 303 -16.40 6.50 -9.62
CA GLY A 303 -16.49 5.07 -9.96
C GLY A 303 -16.92 4.16 -8.81
N GLY A 304 -17.47 4.71 -7.73
CA GLY A 304 -17.88 3.95 -6.54
C GLY A 304 -16.69 3.42 -5.74
N CYS A 305 -15.54 4.08 -5.86
CA CYS A 305 -14.34 3.75 -5.09
C CYS A 305 -14.20 4.67 -3.87
N CYS A 306 -13.49 4.23 -2.85
CA CYS A 306 -13.02 5.06 -1.74
C CYS A 306 -11.60 5.52 -2.03
N ASN A 307 -11.42 6.51 -2.92
CA ASN A 307 -10.11 7.07 -3.26
C ASN A 307 -9.59 8.00 -2.15
N ALA A 308 -9.58 7.50 -0.92
CA ALA A 308 -9.14 8.26 0.23
C ALA A 308 -8.47 7.38 1.29
N ALA A 309 -7.60 8.00 2.07
CA ALA A 309 -6.99 7.42 3.27
C ALA A 309 -6.90 8.48 4.37
N ILE A 310 -6.86 8.03 5.62
CA ILE A 310 -6.72 8.88 6.80
C ILE A 310 -5.53 8.40 7.62
N PHE A 311 -4.72 9.36 8.06
CA PHE A 311 -3.60 9.13 8.96
C PHE A 311 -3.75 10.00 10.21
N ASP A 312 -3.83 9.38 11.38
CA ASP A 312 -3.61 10.07 12.66
C ASP A 312 -2.11 10.03 12.95
N LEU A 313 -1.48 11.19 13.01
CA LEU A 313 -0.03 11.34 13.12
C LEU A 313 0.34 12.03 14.43
N PRO A 314 1.32 11.52 15.18
CA PRO A 314 1.97 12.30 16.24
C PRO A 314 2.88 13.37 15.65
N ALA A 315 3.37 14.28 16.49
CA ALA A 315 4.38 15.26 16.10
C ALA A 315 5.64 14.57 15.53
N GLY A 316 6.40 15.29 14.71
CA GLY A 316 7.65 14.79 14.15
C GLY A 316 7.71 14.85 12.64
N GLU A 317 8.79 14.30 12.08
CA GLU A 317 9.04 14.22 10.64
C GLU A 317 9.11 12.78 10.20
N ARG A 318 8.39 12.44 9.14
CA ARG A 318 8.30 11.06 8.65
C ARG A 318 7.91 10.96 7.20
N THR A 319 8.21 9.80 6.60
CA THR A 319 7.74 9.44 5.26
C THR A 319 6.74 8.31 5.40
N LEU A 320 5.51 8.57 4.95
CA LEU A 320 4.42 7.61 4.87
C LEU A 320 4.33 7.08 3.43
N ARG A 321 3.79 5.88 3.29
CA ARG A 321 3.47 5.30 1.98
C ARG A 321 2.21 4.45 2.10
N PHE A 322 1.34 4.56 1.10
CA PHE A 322 0.20 3.65 0.99
C PHE A 322 0.71 2.23 0.75
N PHE A 323 -0.02 1.27 1.27
CA PHE A 323 0.34 -0.13 1.09
C PHE A 323 -0.03 -0.64 -0.30
N GLU A 324 -1.16 -0.21 -0.84
CA GLU A 324 -1.63 -0.58 -2.17
C GLU A 324 -1.15 0.41 -3.24
N ALA A 325 -1.04 -0.09 -4.47
CA ALA A 325 -0.82 0.74 -5.64
C ALA A 325 -2.15 1.27 -6.16
N TYR A 326 -2.22 2.57 -6.41
CA TYR A 326 -3.37 3.28 -6.96
C TYR A 326 -2.97 4.04 -8.22
N THR A 327 -3.94 4.32 -9.09
CA THR A 327 -3.74 5.16 -10.27
C THR A 327 -4.33 6.53 -10.02
N CYS A 328 -3.54 7.58 -10.18
CA CYS A 328 -4.01 8.95 -10.06
C CYS A 328 -3.08 9.95 -10.75
N LYS A 329 -3.61 11.12 -11.02
CA LYS A 329 -2.87 12.31 -11.42
C LYS A 329 -2.93 13.40 -10.35
N TYR A 330 -4.05 13.49 -9.64
CA TYR A 330 -4.30 14.51 -8.63
C TYR A 330 -4.40 13.90 -7.24
N LEU A 331 -3.79 14.61 -6.29
CA LEU A 331 -3.79 14.27 -4.89
C LEU A 331 -4.31 15.49 -4.12
N GLN A 332 -5.15 15.27 -3.11
CA GLN A 332 -5.58 16.30 -2.19
C GLN A 332 -5.19 15.92 -0.78
N ALA A 333 -4.48 16.80 -0.09
CA ALA A 333 -4.12 16.64 1.31
C ALA A 333 -4.83 17.71 2.15
N ALA A 334 -5.50 17.32 3.23
CA ALA A 334 -6.13 18.22 4.18
C ALA A 334 -5.65 17.90 5.59
N VAL A 335 -5.34 18.92 6.38
CA VAL A 335 -4.71 18.81 7.70
C VAL A 335 -5.61 19.43 8.77
N TYR A 336 -5.77 18.68 9.87
CA TYR A 336 -6.54 19.12 11.03
C TYR A 336 -5.79 18.83 12.34
N GLY A 337 -5.80 19.78 13.28
CA GLY A 337 -5.19 19.70 14.61
C GLY A 337 -3.86 20.40 14.74
N GLY A 338 -3.28 20.90 13.65
CA GLY A 338 -2.03 21.66 13.63
C GLY A 338 -1.50 21.86 12.23
N ASP A 339 -0.45 22.67 12.13
CA ASP A 339 0.22 22.94 10.86
C ASP A 339 1.16 21.83 10.46
N ALA A 340 1.37 21.66 9.16
CA ALA A 340 2.30 20.69 8.60
C ALA A 340 3.01 21.22 7.34
N GLU A 341 4.22 20.75 7.10
CA GLU A 341 4.86 20.81 5.80
C GLU A 341 4.72 19.44 5.14
N ALA A 342 4.21 19.39 3.91
CA ALA A 342 3.95 18.14 3.21
C ALA A 342 4.48 18.15 1.78
N GLU A 343 5.17 17.08 1.40
CA GLU A 343 5.56 16.78 0.03
C GLU A 343 4.90 15.46 -0.38
N LEU A 344 4.07 15.51 -1.42
CA LEU A 344 3.41 14.33 -1.95
C LEU A 344 4.15 13.80 -3.16
N PHE A 345 4.18 12.50 -3.31
CA PHE A 345 4.84 11.81 -4.41
C PHE A 345 4.18 10.46 -4.71
N MET A 346 4.50 9.91 -5.87
CA MET A 346 4.19 8.54 -6.23
C MET A 346 5.47 7.71 -6.22
N THR A 347 5.45 6.54 -5.60
CA THR A 347 6.42 5.48 -5.85
C THR A 347 5.82 4.60 -6.93
N GLU A 348 6.27 4.77 -8.17
CA GLU A 348 5.62 4.18 -9.33
C GLU A 348 5.74 2.65 -9.33
N TYR A 349 4.64 1.97 -9.60
CA TYR A 349 4.61 0.55 -9.95
C TYR A 349 4.61 0.45 -11.47
N LYS A 350 5.78 0.52 -12.06
CA LYS A 350 5.93 0.65 -13.50
C LYS A 350 6.87 -0.42 -14.04
N HIS A 351 6.40 -1.17 -15.02
CA HIS A 351 7.25 -2.17 -15.68
C HIS A 351 8.40 -1.53 -16.46
N PRO A 352 9.53 -2.24 -16.64
CA PRO A 352 10.63 -1.76 -17.44
C PRO A 352 10.19 -1.38 -18.86
N PRO A 353 10.97 -0.55 -19.58
CA PRO A 353 10.68 -0.16 -20.94
C PRO A 353 10.47 -1.36 -21.86
N ILE A 354 9.42 -1.32 -22.65
CA ILE A 354 9.08 -2.34 -23.65
C ILE A 354 9.52 -1.83 -25.01
N LYS A 355 10.28 -2.65 -25.73
CA LYS A 355 10.61 -2.37 -27.14
C LYS A 355 9.54 -3.02 -28.00
N TYR A 356 8.87 -2.23 -28.81
CA TYR A 356 8.00 -2.73 -29.87
C TYR A 356 8.62 -2.45 -31.25
N THR A 357 8.34 -3.32 -32.21
CA THR A 357 8.96 -3.30 -33.55
C THR A 357 8.04 -2.73 -34.62
N MET A 358 6.80 -2.39 -34.26
CA MET A 358 5.85 -1.77 -35.20
C MET A 358 6.34 -0.38 -35.61
N LYS A 359 6.27 -0.11 -36.90
CA LYS A 359 6.59 1.20 -37.47
C LYS A 359 5.32 1.73 -38.13
N PHE A 360 5.03 2.99 -37.90
CA PHE A 360 3.91 3.69 -38.50
C PHE A 360 4.43 4.93 -39.23
N ASP A 361 3.91 5.19 -40.42
CA ASP A 361 4.24 6.40 -41.18
C ASP A 361 3.45 7.62 -40.70
N ASP A 362 2.36 7.39 -39.96
CA ASP A 362 1.50 8.43 -39.41
C ASP A 362 1.93 8.79 -37.97
N ALA A 363 2.19 10.09 -37.74
CA ALA A 363 2.67 10.60 -36.46
C ALA A 363 1.60 10.49 -35.32
N GLU A 364 0.31 10.52 -35.65
CA GLU A 364 -0.77 10.34 -34.66
C GLU A 364 -0.85 8.89 -34.23
N ILE A 365 -0.72 7.95 -35.17
CA ILE A 365 -0.68 6.52 -34.85
C ILE A 365 0.55 6.20 -33.99
N CYS A 366 1.70 6.83 -34.26
CA CYS A 366 2.88 6.69 -33.38
C CYS A 366 2.57 7.13 -31.94
N LYS A 367 1.93 8.27 -31.74
CA LYS A 367 1.54 8.76 -30.41
C LYS A 367 0.57 7.82 -29.70
N ILE A 368 -0.40 7.27 -30.43
CA ILE A 368 -1.36 6.30 -29.87
C ILE A 368 -0.63 5.01 -29.45
N ALA A 369 0.30 4.52 -30.27
CA ALA A 369 1.09 3.34 -29.95
C ALA A 369 1.98 3.57 -28.72
N ASP A 370 2.62 4.72 -28.61
CA ASP A 370 3.45 5.10 -27.46
C ASP A 370 2.58 5.19 -26.18
N ALA A 371 1.41 5.80 -26.27
CA ALA A 371 0.47 5.87 -25.16
C ALA A 371 -0.03 4.49 -24.73
N ALA A 372 -0.32 3.59 -25.67
CA ALA A 372 -0.73 2.21 -25.37
C ALA A 372 0.39 1.42 -24.66
N VAL A 373 1.64 1.57 -25.11
CA VAL A 373 2.82 0.96 -24.47
C VAL A 373 2.99 1.50 -23.05
N GLU A 374 2.86 2.80 -22.86
CA GLU A 374 2.98 3.41 -21.54
C GLU A 374 1.86 2.94 -20.59
N THR A 375 0.62 2.86 -21.07
CA THR A 375 -0.52 2.30 -20.31
C THR A 375 -0.23 0.86 -19.89
N PHE A 376 0.28 0.04 -20.80
CA PHE A 376 0.63 -1.35 -20.49
C PHE A 376 1.76 -1.46 -19.46
N ARG A 377 2.70 -0.51 -19.43
CA ARG A 377 3.78 -0.50 -18.44
C ARG A 377 3.29 -0.15 -17.04
N GLN A 378 2.20 0.60 -16.92
CA GLN A 378 1.62 1.04 -15.64
C GLN A 378 0.51 0.11 -15.12
N GLY A 379 0.03 -0.83 -15.89
CA GLY A 379 -1.04 -1.78 -15.57
C GLY A 379 -0.55 -3.17 -15.45
#